data_5caa5a2c2aadde02f1fed844dc2aeb80
#
_entry.id   5caa5a2c2aadde02f1fed844dc2aeb80
#
_cell.length_a   1.000
_cell.length_b   1.000
_cell.length_c   1.000
_cell.angle_alpha   90.00
_cell.angle_beta   90.00
_cell.angle_gamma   90.00
#
_symmetry.space_group_name_H-M   'P 1'
#
loop_
_entity.id
_entity.type
_entity.pdbx_description
1 polymer ?
#
loop_
_entity_poly.entity_id
_entity_poly.type
_entity_poly.pdbx_seq_one_letter_code
_entity_poly.pdbx_strand_id
1 'polypeptide(L)'
;MCPLLEKCFYPVSSVRNSAAFEIYFFTTPRAMTASTVDQYLAALPADRRAALSAVRKVINENLPDGYEEGIQFGMIGWYVPLSLYPAGYGENPKVPLPLVALASQKSGMVLHFLCFYGHPTLSTWFTNQYKKSGKKLDMGKGCVRFKKLDDLALDVVGCTIARVPVKEHMANYRAARALMGKGGGTAKKVAVKKKAKLKK
;
A
#
# COMPACT_ATOMS: atom_id res chain seq x y z
N MET A 1 14.53 16.04 4.49
CA MET A 1 13.65 16.46 5.61
C MET A 1 12.39 17.07 5.03
N CYS A 2 11.21 16.54 5.31
CA CYS A 2 9.95 17.00 4.72
C CYS A 2 9.48 18.31 5.39
N PRO A 3 9.36 19.43 4.68
CA PRO A 3 8.97 20.73 5.26
C PRO A 3 7.52 20.79 5.78
N LEU A 4 6.73 19.74 5.58
CA LEU A 4 5.34 19.66 6.01
C LEU A 4 5.13 18.94 7.36
N LEU A 5 6.20 18.56 8.06
CA LEU A 5 6.13 17.82 9.33
C LEU A 5 5.71 18.68 10.54
N GLU A 6 5.81 20.00 10.47
CA GLU A 6 5.62 20.86 11.65
C GLU A 6 4.16 21.15 12.06
N LYS A 7 3.14 20.70 11.34
CA LYS A 7 1.75 21.16 11.58
C LYS A 7 0.66 20.09 11.65
N CYS A 8 0.91 18.87 12.12
CA CYS A 8 -0.23 17.93 12.26
C CYS A 8 -0.04 16.92 13.39
N PHE A 9 -0.40 17.31 14.60
CA PHE A 9 -0.94 16.39 15.61
C PHE A 9 -2.40 16.09 15.24
N TYR A 10 -2.73 14.83 14.97
CA TYR A 10 -4.12 14.40 14.77
C TYR A 10 -4.59 13.59 15.97
N PRO A 11 -5.75 13.92 16.55
CA PRO A 11 -6.40 13.06 17.52
C PRO A 11 -6.99 11.82 16.83
N VAL A 12 -6.84 10.68 17.47
CA VAL A 12 -7.43 9.40 17.06
C VAL A 12 -8.94 9.50 17.26
N SER A 13 -9.70 9.79 16.21
CA SER A 13 -11.15 9.69 16.24
C SER A 13 -11.63 8.50 15.42
N SER A 14 -12.48 7.70 16.05
CA SER A 14 -13.08 6.49 15.53
C SER A 14 -13.85 6.75 14.21
N VAL A 15 -13.49 6.05 13.14
CA VAL A 15 -14.31 6.01 11.93
C VAL A 15 -14.70 4.57 11.63
N ARG A 16 -16.01 4.32 11.72
CA ARG A 16 -16.64 3.11 11.19
C ARG A 16 -16.66 3.23 9.67
N ASN A 17 -15.99 2.35 8.96
CA ASN A 17 -16.37 2.08 7.58
C ASN A 17 -16.02 0.66 7.15
N SER A 18 -17.05 -0.05 6.74
CA SER A 18 -17.06 -1.39 6.19
C SER A 18 -16.69 -1.31 4.70
N ALA A 19 -15.57 -1.91 4.31
CA ALA A 19 -15.31 -2.23 2.91
C ALA A 19 -14.52 -3.52 2.81
N ALA A 20 -15.10 -4.47 2.11
CA ALA A 20 -14.54 -5.77 1.83
C ALA A 20 -13.16 -5.68 1.19
N PHE A 21 -12.20 -6.35 1.81
CA PHE A 21 -10.84 -6.54 1.32
C PHE A 21 -10.86 -7.69 0.32
N GLU A 22 -11.18 -7.41 -0.93
CA GLU A 22 -10.90 -8.35 -2.01
C GLU A 22 -9.41 -8.26 -2.35
N ILE A 23 -8.68 -9.33 -2.02
CA ILE A 23 -7.31 -9.55 -2.47
C ILE A 23 -7.39 -9.77 -3.98
N TYR A 24 -7.18 -8.71 -4.76
CA TYR A 24 -6.93 -8.84 -6.19
C TYR A 24 -5.55 -9.48 -6.37
N PHE A 25 -5.54 -10.80 -6.54
CA PHE A 25 -4.42 -11.48 -7.19
C PHE A 25 -4.37 -10.98 -8.63
N PHE A 26 -3.56 -9.96 -8.88
CA PHE A 26 -3.19 -9.60 -10.23
C PHE A 26 -2.32 -10.72 -10.80
N THR A 27 -2.88 -11.47 -11.75
CA THR A 27 -2.10 -12.29 -12.67
C THR A 27 -1.25 -11.36 -13.52
N THR A 28 -0.03 -11.07 -13.07
CA THR A 28 0.98 -10.40 -13.87
C THR A 28 1.47 -11.38 -14.96
N PRO A 29 1.55 -10.96 -16.22
CA PRO A 29 2.16 -11.78 -17.24
C PRO A 29 3.63 -11.99 -16.91
N ARG A 30 4.00 -13.27 -16.71
CA ARG A 30 5.35 -13.79 -16.50
C ARG A 30 6.15 -13.00 -15.47
N ALA A 31 6.00 -13.41 -14.21
CA ALA A 31 6.79 -12.88 -13.10
C ALA A 31 8.26 -12.82 -13.50
N MET A 32 8.82 -11.61 -13.51
CA MET A 32 10.26 -11.44 -13.56
C MET A 32 10.80 -12.10 -12.31
N THR A 33 11.65 -13.11 -12.46
CA THR A 33 12.29 -13.87 -11.38
C THR A 33 13.44 -13.06 -10.76
N ALA A 34 13.29 -11.75 -10.62
CA ALA A 34 14.25 -10.91 -9.93
C ALA A 34 14.22 -11.28 -8.44
N SER A 35 15.36 -11.69 -7.91
CA SER A 35 15.53 -11.99 -6.49
C SER A 35 15.97 -10.76 -5.70
N THR A 36 16.49 -9.73 -6.38
CA THR A 36 16.93 -8.46 -5.78
C THR A 36 16.30 -7.24 -6.47
N VAL A 37 16.23 -6.12 -5.73
CA VAL A 37 15.73 -4.86 -6.26
C VAL A 37 16.56 -4.37 -7.44
N ASP A 38 17.87 -4.56 -7.39
CA ASP A 38 18.76 -4.12 -8.46
C ASP A 38 18.56 -4.94 -9.74
N GLN A 39 18.34 -6.26 -9.64
CA GLN A 39 17.96 -7.10 -10.78
C GLN A 39 16.61 -6.69 -11.36
N TYR A 40 15.65 -6.34 -10.52
CA TYR A 40 14.34 -5.83 -10.95
C TYR A 40 14.50 -4.56 -11.79
N LEU A 41 15.24 -3.58 -11.27
CA LEU A 41 15.50 -2.32 -11.97
C LEU A 41 16.32 -2.51 -13.25
N ALA A 42 17.35 -3.37 -13.24
CA ALA A 42 18.19 -3.65 -14.40
C ALA A 42 17.41 -4.21 -15.60
N ALA A 43 16.36 -4.97 -15.33
CA ALA A 43 15.53 -5.59 -16.37
C ALA A 43 14.49 -4.62 -16.99
N LEU A 44 14.36 -3.39 -16.47
CA LEU A 44 13.42 -2.40 -17.00
C LEU A 44 14.01 -1.57 -18.14
N PRO A 45 13.17 -1.06 -19.06
CA PRO A 45 13.56 0.00 -19.99
C PRO A 45 14.14 1.21 -19.25
N ALA A 46 15.06 1.93 -19.91
CA ALA A 46 15.83 3.00 -19.26
C ALA A 46 14.98 4.11 -18.63
N ASP A 47 13.92 4.54 -19.32
CA ASP A 47 12.97 5.55 -18.85
C ASP A 47 12.25 5.11 -17.57
N ARG A 48 11.75 3.87 -17.54
CA ARG A 48 11.07 3.31 -16.39
C ARG A 48 12.02 3.04 -15.24
N ARG A 49 13.22 2.56 -15.53
CA ARG A 49 14.29 2.37 -14.54
C ARG A 49 14.61 3.68 -13.84
N ALA A 50 14.81 4.75 -14.60
CA ALA A 50 15.10 6.08 -14.06
C ALA A 50 13.95 6.57 -13.16
N ALA A 51 12.70 6.45 -13.63
CA ALA A 51 11.53 6.87 -12.86
C ALA A 51 11.36 6.06 -11.56
N LEU A 52 11.45 4.72 -11.62
CA LEU A 52 11.34 3.88 -10.42
C LEU A 52 12.50 4.11 -9.45
N SER A 53 13.72 4.32 -9.95
CA SER A 53 14.88 4.63 -9.10
C SER A 53 14.70 5.96 -8.36
N ALA A 54 14.13 6.97 -9.00
CA ALA A 54 13.83 8.24 -8.36
C ALA A 54 12.75 8.10 -7.26
N VAL A 55 11.69 7.34 -7.52
CA VAL A 55 10.65 7.05 -6.52
C VAL A 55 11.24 6.24 -5.35
N ARG A 56 12.04 5.20 -5.65
CA ARG A 56 12.76 4.39 -4.65
C ARG A 56 13.60 5.27 -3.73
N LYS A 57 14.37 6.19 -4.30
CA LYS A 57 15.21 7.12 -3.55
C LYS A 57 14.37 7.94 -2.56
N VAL A 58 13.27 8.55 -3.03
CA VAL A 58 12.39 9.35 -2.18
C VAL A 58 11.79 8.52 -1.05
N ILE A 59 11.39 7.27 -1.31
CA ILE A 59 10.84 6.39 -0.28
C ILE A 59 11.91 6.08 0.76
N ASN A 60 13.12 5.66 0.35
CA ASN A 60 14.20 5.29 1.26
C ASN A 60 14.70 6.47 2.11
N GLU A 61 14.73 7.69 1.55
CA GLU A 61 15.09 8.92 2.28
C GLU A 61 14.07 9.33 3.35
N ASN A 62 12.83 8.85 3.24
CA ASN A 62 11.73 9.20 4.16
C ASN A 62 11.21 8.00 4.94
N LEU A 63 11.84 6.84 4.80
CA LEU A 63 11.42 5.59 5.44
C LEU A 63 11.73 5.65 6.94
N PRO A 64 10.75 5.46 7.85
CA PRO A 64 11.03 5.34 9.27
C PRO A 64 11.83 4.08 9.60
N ASP A 65 12.55 4.10 10.71
CA ASP A 65 13.33 2.95 11.18
C ASP A 65 12.47 1.70 11.39
N GLY A 66 13.07 0.55 11.09
CA GLY A 66 12.48 -0.77 11.28
C GLY A 66 11.73 -1.34 10.08
N TYR A 67 11.71 -0.64 8.95
CA TYR A 67 11.30 -1.20 7.66
C TYR A 67 12.50 -1.75 6.90
N GLU A 68 12.24 -2.74 6.04
CA GLU A 68 13.20 -3.30 5.10
C GLU A 68 12.69 -3.16 3.66
N GLU A 69 13.63 -3.06 2.71
CA GLU A 69 13.37 -3.07 1.27
C GLU A 69 13.71 -4.44 0.69
N GLY A 70 12.90 -4.91 -0.25
CA GLY A 70 13.17 -6.16 -0.97
C GLY A 70 12.17 -6.44 -2.07
N ILE A 71 12.21 -7.65 -2.63
CA ILE A 71 11.20 -8.08 -3.60
C ILE A 71 10.06 -8.77 -2.86
N GLN A 72 8.85 -8.22 -3.01
CA GLN A 72 7.63 -8.78 -2.45
C GLN A 72 6.52 -8.80 -3.51
N PHE A 73 5.86 -9.92 -3.70
CA PHE A 73 4.83 -10.11 -4.72
C PHE A 73 5.31 -9.78 -6.16
N GLY A 74 6.61 -9.97 -6.46
CA GLY A 74 7.19 -9.62 -7.75
C GLY A 74 7.36 -8.12 -8.00
N MET A 75 7.35 -7.30 -6.96
CA MET A 75 7.49 -5.85 -6.98
C MET A 75 8.58 -5.41 -6.01
N ILE A 76 9.10 -4.21 -6.16
CA ILE A 76 9.90 -3.57 -5.11
C ILE A 76 8.95 -3.26 -3.95
N GLY A 77 9.23 -3.80 -2.78
CA GLY A 77 8.38 -3.65 -1.59
C GLY A 77 9.17 -3.12 -0.40
N TRP A 78 8.51 -2.31 0.43
CA TRP A 78 8.98 -1.91 1.75
C TRP A 78 8.01 -2.49 2.78
N TYR A 79 8.55 -3.17 3.77
CA TYR A 79 7.76 -3.98 4.69
C TYR A 79 8.33 -4.00 6.10
N VAL A 80 7.49 -4.31 7.06
CA VAL A 80 7.92 -4.67 8.42
C VAL A 80 8.43 -6.10 8.39
N PRO A 81 9.70 -6.38 8.77
CA PRO A 81 10.25 -7.73 8.77
C PRO A 81 9.55 -8.65 9.78
N LEU A 82 9.62 -9.95 9.50
CA LEU A 82 9.02 -10.97 10.38
C LEU A 82 9.62 -11.01 11.77
N SER A 83 10.86 -10.53 11.96
CA SER A 83 11.48 -10.34 13.25
C SER A 83 10.73 -9.38 14.17
N LEU A 84 10.10 -8.33 13.59
CA LEU A 84 9.29 -7.35 14.31
C LEU A 84 7.79 -7.71 14.30
N TYR A 85 7.33 -8.39 13.25
CA TYR A 85 5.94 -8.81 13.12
C TYR A 85 5.81 -10.28 12.69
N PRO A 86 6.02 -11.25 13.62
CA PRO A 86 6.05 -12.69 13.30
C PRO A 86 4.75 -13.27 12.74
N ALA A 87 3.60 -12.65 13.06
CA ALA A 87 2.30 -13.09 12.52
C ALA A 87 2.20 -12.93 11.00
N GLY A 88 2.99 -12.02 10.42
CA GLY A 88 3.03 -11.78 8.99
C GLY A 88 1.76 -11.17 8.39
N TYR A 89 1.80 -10.92 7.10
CA TYR A 89 0.68 -10.38 6.34
C TYR A 89 -0.38 -11.45 6.09
N GLY A 90 -1.64 -11.16 6.38
CA GLY A 90 -2.74 -12.12 6.23
C GLY A 90 -2.66 -13.30 7.20
N GLU A 91 -1.96 -13.16 8.33
CA GLU A 91 -1.66 -14.24 9.28
C GLU A 91 -0.78 -15.34 8.66
N ASN A 92 0.00 -14.99 7.65
CA ASN A 92 0.98 -15.87 7.03
C ASN A 92 2.39 -15.52 7.54
N PRO A 93 3.02 -16.36 8.40
CA PRO A 93 4.32 -16.08 8.99
C PRO A 93 5.49 -16.15 8.00
N LYS A 94 5.20 -16.39 6.71
CA LYS A 94 6.20 -16.36 5.63
C LYS A 94 6.19 -15.07 4.84
N VAL A 95 5.20 -14.19 5.06
CA VAL A 95 5.02 -12.97 4.28
C VAL A 95 5.15 -11.75 5.20
N PRO A 96 6.21 -10.94 5.08
CA PRO A 96 6.36 -9.70 5.83
C PRO A 96 5.18 -8.74 5.63
N LEU A 97 4.89 -7.90 6.62
CA LEU A 97 3.78 -6.95 6.55
C LEU A 97 4.12 -5.78 5.61
N PRO A 98 3.48 -5.66 4.43
CA PRO A 98 3.84 -4.64 3.46
C PRO A 98 3.37 -3.23 3.88
N LEU A 99 4.21 -2.23 3.65
CA LEU A 99 3.92 -0.81 3.78
C LEU A 99 3.47 -0.24 2.43
N VAL A 100 4.37 -0.32 1.46
CA VAL A 100 4.21 0.21 0.11
C VAL A 100 4.92 -0.71 -0.87
N ALA A 101 4.44 -0.78 -2.11
CA ALA A 101 5.09 -1.50 -3.18
C ALA A 101 5.12 -0.68 -4.47
N LEU A 102 6.20 -0.80 -5.25
CA LEU A 102 6.45 -0.07 -6.49
C LEU A 102 6.64 -1.05 -7.64
N ALA A 103 5.88 -0.88 -8.71
CA ALA A 103 5.90 -1.79 -9.84
C ALA A 103 5.90 -1.07 -11.19
N SER A 104 6.58 -1.69 -12.18
CA SER A 104 6.41 -1.41 -13.59
C SER A 104 5.44 -2.44 -14.19
N GLN A 105 4.31 -1.99 -14.71
CA GLN A 105 3.30 -2.83 -15.33
C GLN A 105 3.16 -2.51 -16.81
N LYS A 106 2.42 -3.33 -17.58
CA LYS A 106 2.23 -3.15 -19.03
C LYS A 106 1.67 -1.75 -19.35
N SER A 107 0.70 -1.27 -18.60
CA SER A 107 -0.01 0.00 -18.82
C SER A 107 0.69 1.24 -18.23
N GLY A 108 1.72 1.07 -17.41
CA GLY A 108 2.41 2.16 -16.72
C GLY A 108 3.10 1.70 -15.45
N MET A 109 3.45 2.63 -14.59
CA MET A 109 4.05 2.39 -13.29
C MET A 109 2.99 2.59 -12.19
N VAL A 110 3.13 1.86 -11.10
CA VAL A 110 2.15 1.90 -10.00
C VAL A 110 2.87 1.92 -8.66
N LEU A 111 2.44 2.81 -7.78
CA LEU A 111 2.83 2.86 -6.38
C LEU A 111 1.62 2.41 -5.54
N HIS A 112 1.75 1.28 -4.85
CA HIS A 112 0.71 0.68 -4.03
C HIS A 112 0.92 1.03 -2.56
N PHE A 113 0.11 1.90 -2.00
CA PHE A 113 0.11 2.22 -0.57
C PHE A 113 -0.75 1.21 0.21
N LEU A 114 -0.15 0.11 0.65
CA LEU A 114 -0.88 -0.92 1.41
C LEU A 114 -1.24 -0.43 2.82
N CYS A 115 -0.47 0.51 3.37
CA CYS A 115 -0.76 1.14 4.65
C CYS A 115 -2.10 1.89 4.68
N PHE A 116 -2.63 2.35 3.54
CA PHE A 116 -3.90 3.08 3.51
C PHE A 116 -5.10 2.23 3.93
N TYR A 117 -5.04 0.92 3.78
CA TYR A 117 -6.13 0.01 4.18
C TYR A 117 -6.37 0.01 5.69
N GLY A 118 -5.33 0.20 6.49
CA GLY A 118 -5.44 0.34 7.95
C GLY A 118 -5.45 1.79 8.44
N HIS A 119 -5.32 2.78 7.52
CA HIS A 119 -5.12 4.18 7.89
C HIS A 119 -5.90 5.14 6.98
N PRO A 120 -7.24 5.19 7.08
CA PRO A 120 -8.09 5.99 6.19
C PRO A 120 -7.84 7.49 6.28
N THR A 121 -7.45 8.00 7.45
CA THR A 121 -7.09 9.42 7.64
C THR A 121 -5.84 9.79 6.85
N LEU A 122 -4.84 8.91 6.77
CA LEU A 122 -3.63 9.11 5.97
C LEU A 122 -3.96 9.15 4.48
N SER A 123 -4.84 8.26 4.01
CA SER A 123 -5.30 8.25 2.61
C SER A 123 -6.01 9.55 2.23
N THR A 124 -6.86 10.06 3.13
CA THR A 124 -7.54 11.35 2.96
C THR A 124 -6.53 12.50 2.94
N TRP A 125 -5.58 12.52 3.86
CA TRP A 125 -4.50 13.51 3.90
C TRP A 125 -3.69 13.49 2.61
N PHE A 126 -3.24 12.31 2.16
CA PHE A 126 -2.52 12.13 0.90
C PHE A 126 -3.27 12.73 -0.28
N THR A 127 -4.55 12.37 -0.43
CA THR A 127 -5.40 12.87 -1.53
C THR A 127 -5.52 14.40 -1.52
N ASN A 128 -5.67 15.00 -0.33
CA ASN A 128 -5.78 16.44 -0.19
C ASN A 128 -4.47 17.15 -0.50
N GLN A 129 -3.31 16.63 -0.06
CA GLN A 129 -2.01 17.20 -0.39
C GLN A 129 -1.69 17.04 -1.88
N TYR A 130 -2.01 15.87 -2.45
CA TYR A 130 -1.79 15.65 -3.86
C TYR A 130 -2.59 16.63 -4.74
N LYS A 131 -3.85 16.93 -4.39
CA LYS A 131 -4.63 17.97 -5.07
C LYS A 131 -3.98 19.35 -4.99
N LYS A 132 -3.38 19.70 -3.84
CA LYS A 132 -2.66 20.98 -3.66
C LYS A 132 -1.40 21.08 -4.51
N SER A 133 -0.77 19.97 -4.89
CA SER A 133 0.39 19.98 -5.77
C SER A 133 0.08 20.38 -7.22
N GLY A 134 -1.20 20.50 -7.58
CA GLY A 134 -1.66 20.80 -8.93
C GLY A 134 -1.52 19.63 -9.92
N LYS A 135 -0.96 18.48 -9.49
CA LYS A 135 -0.80 17.30 -10.33
C LYS A 135 -2.08 16.47 -10.38
N LYS A 136 -2.32 15.81 -11.53
CA LYS A 136 -3.48 14.92 -11.70
C LYS A 136 -3.24 13.61 -10.93
N LEU A 137 -4.13 13.32 -10.00
CA LEU A 137 -4.10 12.06 -9.25
C LEU A 137 -4.92 10.98 -10.00
N ASP A 138 -4.24 9.95 -10.48
CA ASP A 138 -4.86 8.69 -10.93
C ASP A 138 -4.69 7.65 -9.82
N MET A 139 -5.70 7.52 -8.97
CA MET A 139 -5.65 6.66 -7.79
C MET A 139 -6.91 5.80 -7.66
N GLY A 140 -6.72 4.49 -7.45
CA GLY A 140 -7.72 3.58 -6.92
C GLY A 140 -7.67 3.55 -5.38
N LYS A 141 -8.10 2.45 -4.75
CA LYS A 141 -8.19 2.33 -3.27
C LYS A 141 -6.87 2.59 -2.52
N GLY A 142 -5.73 2.44 -3.13
CA GLY A 142 -4.39 2.66 -2.58
C GLY A 142 -3.33 2.58 -3.66
N CYS A 143 -3.74 2.50 -4.93
CA CYS A 143 -2.86 2.32 -6.08
C CYS A 143 -2.78 3.63 -6.86
N VAL A 144 -1.66 4.32 -6.79
CA VAL A 144 -1.38 5.53 -7.56
C VAL A 144 -0.68 5.13 -8.85
N ARG A 145 -1.32 5.42 -9.99
CA ARG A 145 -0.80 5.10 -11.32
C ARG A 145 -0.13 6.33 -11.93
N PHE A 146 0.97 6.11 -12.62
CA PHE A 146 1.70 7.17 -13.30
C PHE A 146 2.41 6.62 -14.56
N LYS A 147 2.60 7.45 -15.55
CA LYS A 147 3.33 7.11 -16.79
C LYS A 147 4.72 7.73 -16.82
N LYS A 148 4.88 8.92 -16.25
CA LYS A 148 6.13 9.68 -16.15
C LYS A 148 6.36 10.05 -14.69
N LEU A 149 7.62 10.29 -14.33
CA LEU A 149 7.99 10.72 -12.99
C LEU A 149 7.28 12.03 -12.61
N ASP A 150 7.13 12.93 -13.57
CA ASP A 150 6.47 14.22 -13.37
C ASP A 150 4.98 14.11 -13.04
N ASP A 151 4.35 12.99 -13.30
CA ASP A 151 2.95 12.74 -12.89
C ASP A 151 2.82 12.56 -11.37
N LEU A 152 3.93 12.20 -10.66
CA LEU A 152 3.93 12.01 -9.22
C LEU A 152 4.31 13.28 -8.46
N ALA A 153 3.57 13.56 -7.39
CA ALA A 153 3.95 14.51 -6.36
C ALA A 153 4.90 13.82 -5.36
N LEU A 154 6.20 13.78 -5.70
CA LEU A 154 7.22 13.03 -4.95
C LEU A 154 7.37 13.52 -3.51
N ASP A 155 7.24 14.82 -3.27
CA ASP A 155 7.22 15.44 -1.96
C ASP A 155 6.06 14.90 -1.10
N VAL A 156 4.86 14.78 -1.68
CA VAL A 156 3.69 14.20 -1.00
C VAL A 156 3.90 12.71 -0.74
N VAL A 157 4.53 11.97 -1.67
CA VAL A 157 4.90 10.56 -1.46
C VAL A 157 5.84 10.42 -0.28
N GLY A 158 6.96 11.15 -0.25
CA GLY A 158 7.93 11.12 0.84
C GLY A 158 7.30 11.47 2.19
N CYS A 159 6.53 12.57 2.24
CA CYS A 159 5.82 12.97 3.44
C CYS A 159 4.79 11.94 3.92
N THR A 160 4.20 11.16 3.01
CA THR A 160 3.27 10.07 3.37
C THR A 160 4.02 8.92 4.04
N ILE A 161 5.15 8.51 3.50
CA ILE A 161 5.99 7.44 4.05
C ILE A 161 6.49 7.81 5.45
N ALA A 162 7.02 9.03 5.63
CA ALA A 162 7.53 9.52 6.91
C ALA A 162 6.47 9.53 8.04
N ARG A 163 5.18 9.53 7.69
CA ARG A 163 4.06 9.54 8.65
C ARG A 163 3.61 8.17 9.14
N VAL A 164 4.29 7.10 8.74
CA VAL A 164 3.88 5.73 9.10
C VAL A 164 4.99 5.02 9.90
N PRO A 165 5.18 5.34 11.19
CA PRO A 165 6.09 4.60 12.04
C PRO A 165 5.68 3.12 12.13
N VAL A 166 6.66 2.20 12.20
CA VAL A 166 6.43 0.74 12.23
C VAL A 166 5.42 0.32 13.29
N LYS A 167 5.54 0.86 14.51
CA LYS A 167 4.63 0.52 15.63
C LYS A 167 3.18 0.89 15.30
N GLU A 168 2.97 2.06 14.72
CA GLU A 168 1.65 2.54 14.32
C GLU A 168 1.08 1.71 13.16
N HIS A 169 1.91 1.40 12.16
CA HIS A 169 1.50 0.55 11.03
C HIS A 169 1.03 -0.82 11.50
N MET A 170 1.78 -1.48 12.37
CA MET A 170 1.39 -2.77 12.96
C MET A 170 0.09 -2.67 13.76
N ALA A 171 -0.09 -1.61 14.56
CA ALA A 171 -1.31 -1.39 15.34
C ALA A 171 -2.53 -1.18 14.45
N ASN A 172 -2.42 -0.31 13.44
CA ASN A 172 -3.48 -0.02 12.47
C ASN A 172 -3.85 -1.27 11.66
N TYR A 173 -2.86 -2.06 11.24
CA TYR A 173 -3.11 -3.30 10.53
C TYR A 173 -3.89 -4.31 11.39
N ARG A 174 -3.47 -4.52 12.66
CA ARG A 174 -4.19 -5.41 13.59
C ARG A 174 -5.62 -4.95 13.83
N ALA A 175 -5.84 -3.66 14.03
CA ALA A 175 -7.16 -3.08 14.21
C ALA A 175 -8.06 -3.31 12.99
N ALA A 176 -7.53 -3.06 11.78
CA ALA A 176 -8.25 -3.30 10.54
C ALA A 176 -8.61 -4.79 10.36
N ARG A 177 -7.70 -5.71 10.68
CA ARG A 177 -7.96 -7.16 10.62
C ARG A 177 -9.04 -7.61 11.61
N ALA A 178 -9.00 -7.09 12.84
CA ALA A 178 -10.01 -7.41 13.86
C ALA A 178 -11.43 -7.00 13.44
N LEU A 179 -11.56 -5.90 12.71
CA LEU A 179 -12.85 -5.45 12.17
C LEU A 179 -13.34 -6.37 11.03
N MET A 180 -12.44 -6.89 10.19
CA MET A 180 -12.79 -7.82 9.11
C MET A 180 -13.24 -9.18 9.62
N GLY A 181 -12.61 -9.72 10.66
CA GLY A 181 -12.99 -11.01 11.26
C GLY A 181 -14.40 -11.01 11.86
N LYS A 182 -14.91 -9.86 12.28
CA LYS A 182 -16.27 -9.70 12.82
C LYS A 182 -17.37 -9.57 11.75
N GLY A 183 -17.03 -9.23 10.50
CA GLY A 183 -17.98 -9.01 9.39
C GLY A 183 -18.28 -10.25 8.54
N GLY A 184 -17.47 -11.30 8.63
CA GLY A 184 -17.60 -12.48 7.75
C GLY A 184 -18.72 -13.46 8.10
N GLY A 185 -19.33 -13.34 9.27
CA GLY A 185 -20.35 -14.29 9.75
C GLY A 185 -21.78 -14.05 9.25
N THR A 186 -22.13 -12.83 8.87
CA THR A 186 -23.53 -12.47 8.57
C THR A 186 -23.89 -12.53 7.09
N ALA A 187 -22.94 -12.32 6.17
CA ALA A 187 -23.22 -12.32 4.73
C ALA A 187 -23.52 -13.72 4.15
N LYS A 188 -22.90 -14.78 4.68
CA LYS A 188 -23.18 -16.17 4.21
C LYS A 188 -24.56 -16.71 4.63
N LYS A 189 -25.13 -16.26 5.77
CA LYS A 189 -26.45 -16.73 6.22
C LYS A 189 -27.61 -16.11 5.44
N VAL A 190 -27.46 -14.92 4.87
CA VAL A 190 -28.52 -14.25 4.10
C VAL A 190 -28.65 -14.84 2.68
N ALA A 191 -27.54 -15.23 2.06
CA ALA A 191 -27.56 -15.80 0.70
C ALA A 191 -28.22 -17.20 0.64
N VAL A 192 -28.08 -18.02 1.68
CA VAL A 192 -28.68 -19.36 1.73
C VAL A 192 -30.20 -19.29 1.93
N LYS A 193 -30.73 -18.32 2.69
CA LYS A 193 -32.18 -18.15 2.87
C LYS A 193 -32.94 -17.64 1.64
N LYS A 194 -32.29 -16.87 0.75
CA LYS A 194 -32.92 -16.38 -0.48
C LYS A 194 -33.05 -17.48 -1.56
N LYS A 195 -32.14 -18.46 -1.63
CA LYS A 195 -32.26 -19.57 -2.57
C LYS A 195 -33.35 -20.60 -2.19
N ALA A 196 -33.72 -20.71 -0.93
CA ALA A 196 -34.75 -21.61 -0.47
C ALA A 196 -36.20 -21.11 -0.73
N LYS A 197 -36.39 -19.81 -0.93
CA LYS A 197 -37.72 -19.20 -1.20
C LYS A 197 -38.11 -19.13 -2.68
N LEU A 198 -37.18 -19.48 -3.62
CA LEU A 198 -37.45 -19.45 -5.05
C LEU A 198 -37.76 -20.84 -5.63
N LYS A 199 -37.90 -21.88 -4.79
CA LYS A 199 -38.22 -23.25 -5.23
C LYS A 199 -39.51 -23.82 -4.55
N LYS A 200 -40.49 -22.95 -4.33
CA LYS A 200 -41.86 -23.39 -4.04
C LYS A 200 -42.83 -22.72 -4.99
#